data_2e4c9d450d0fec3327ebf0b6abafc0cb
#
_entry.id   2e4c9d450d0fec3327ebf0b6abafc0cb
#
_cell.length_a   1.000
_cell.length_b   1.000
_cell.length_c   1.000
_cell.angle_alpha   90.00
_cell.angle_beta   90.00
_cell.angle_gamma   90.00
#
_symmetry.space_group_name_H-M   'P 1'
#
loop_
_entity.id
_entity.type
_entity.pdbx_description
1 polymer ?
#
loop_
_entity_poly.entity_id
_entity_poly.type
_entity_poly.pdbx_seq_one_letter_code
_entity_poly.pdbx_strand_id
1 'polypeptide(L)'
;CIRDRVLTETGAASAVSQVLPNLRGKISANAIRVPTPNVSLAILKLYLEKPSELEKFNEFLKQTAFHSLLKDQIDFSISTENVSSDFVGSKYAAVIDGQSTIIKDRNAVVYVWYDNEFGYCAQLLKVIKKMSGIQYRKLPNFL
;
A
#
# COMPACT_ATOMS: atom_id res chain seq x y z
N CYS A 1 15.36 -20.60 -12.45
CA CYS A 1 16.46 -19.79 -12.94
C CYS A 1 16.26 -18.36 -12.46
N ILE A 2 16.96 -17.99 -11.41
CA ILE A 2 16.97 -16.60 -10.92
C ILE A 2 17.86 -15.84 -11.89
N ARG A 3 17.25 -15.25 -12.90
CA ARG A 3 17.94 -14.25 -13.70
C ARG A 3 17.71 -12.90 -13.08
N ASP A 4 18.82 -12.25 -12.82
CA ASP A 4 18.91 -10.92 -12.33
C ASP A 4 18.06 -9.97 -13.05
N ARG A 5 17.42 -9.22 -12.46
CA ARG A 5 16.75 -8.22 -12.93
C ARG A 5 15.83 -8.07 -13.66
N VAL A 6 14.81 -7.58 -13.68
CA VAL A 6 14.23 -7.23 -14.87
C VAL A 6 13.15 -6.22 -14.80
N LEU A 7 13.15 -5.29 -15.69
CA LEU A 7 11.97 -4.52 -16.09
C LEU A 7 10.98 -5.49 -16.73
N THR A 8 9.81 -5.64 -16.14
CA THR A 8 8.74 -6.48 -16.66
C THR A 8 7.46 -5.68 -16.81
N GLU A 9 6.65 -6.05 -17.78
CA GLU A 9 5.29 -5.52 -17.87
C GLU A 9 4.49 -5.93 -16.64
N THR A 10 3.54 -5.08 -16.24
CA THR A 10 2.62 -5.34 -15.14
C THR A 10 1.20 -4.96 -15.53
N GLY A 11 0.25 -5.79 -15.13
CA GLY A 11 -1.18 -5.51 -15.28
C GLY A 11 -1.73 -4.50 -14.26
N ALA A 12 -0.89 -3.95 -13.36
CA ALA A 12 -1.35 -3.11 -12.25
C ALA A 12 -2.14 -1.88 -12.70
N ALA A 13 -1.65 -1.16 -13.71
CA ALA A 13 -2.35 0.03 -14.24
C ALA A 13 -3.74 -0.33 -14.81
N SER A 14 -3.85 -1.46 -15.51
CA SER A 14 -5.12 -1.95 -16.05
C SER A 14 -6.07 -2.35 -14.91
N ALA A 15 -5.60 -3.08 -13.92
CA ALA A 15 -6.41 -3.51 -12.78
C ALA A 15 -6.95 -2.31 -11.98
N VAL A 16 -6.12 -1.31 -11.69
CA VAL A 16 -6.55 -0.08 -11.00
C VAL A 16 -7.61 0.65 -11.83
N SER A 17 -7.45 0.72 -13.15
CA SER A 17 -8.39 1.39 -14.05
C SER A 17 -9.76 0.70 -14.13
N GLN A 18 -9.83 -0.59 -13.81
CA GLN A 18 -11.11 -1.32 -13.70
C GLN A 18 -11.88 -0.92 -12.44
N VAL A 19 -11.19 -0.72 -11.33
CA VAL A 19 -11.78 -0.35 -10.04
C VAL A 19 -12.02 1.15 -9.93
N LEU A 20 -11.13 1.96 -10.51
CA LEU A 20 -11.18 3.42 -10.53
C LEU A 20 -11.19 3.94 -11.96
N PRO A 21 -12.35 3.93 -12.65
CA PRO A 21 -12.45 4.27 -14.08
C PRO A 21 -11.98 5.70 -14.43
N ASN A 22 -12.07 6.63 -13.49
CA ASN A 22 -11.59 8.02 -13.62
C ASN A 22 -10.08 8.15 -13.76
N LEU A 23 -9.33 7.08 -13.45
CA LEU A 23 -7.88 7.01 -13.62
C LEU A 23 -7.45 6.33 -14.94
N ARG A 24 -8.39 5.87 -15.74
CA ARG A 24 -8.09 5.25 -17.03
C ARG A 24 -7.30 6.21 -17.93
N GLY A 25 -6.17 5.73 -18.46
CA GLY A 25 -5.26 6.53 -19.29
C GLY A 25 -4.38 7.54 -18.52
N LYS A 26 -4.51 7.62 -17.20
CA LYS A 26 -3.72 8.51 -16.34
C LYS A 26 -2.66 7.76 -15.53
N ILE A 27 -2.61 6.44 -15.63
CA ILE A 27 -1.67 5.59 -14.89
C ILE A 27 -0.77 4.87 -15.88
N SER A 28 0.53 4.94 -15.66
CA SER A 28 1.52 4.05 -16.24
C SER A 28 2.18 3.24 -15.13
N ALA A 29 2.48 1.98 -15.40
CA ALA A 29 3.13 1.11 -14.44
C ALA A 29 4.15 0.20 -15.11
N ASN A 30 5.23 -0.06 -14.41
CA ASN A 30 6.22 -1.07 -14.74
C ASN A 30 6.61 -1.83 -13.47
N ALA A 31 7.25 -2.96 -13.60
CA ALA A 31 7.74 -3.73 -12.47
C ALA A 31 9.23 -4.03 -12.61
N ILE A 32 9.92 -3.98 -11.48
CA ILE A 32 11.33 -4.39 -11.35
C ILE A 32 11.34 -5.60 -10.42
N ARG A 33 11.88 -6.71 -10.89
CA ARG A 33 12.05 -7.90 -10.05
C ARG A 33 13.44 -7.89 -9.46
N VAL A 34 13.52 -8.10 -8.15
CA VAL A 34 14.75 -8.16 -7.36
C VAL A 34 14.82 -9.47 -6.57
N PRO A 35 16.01 -9.98 -6.26
CA PRO A 35 16.19 -11.24 -5.56
C PRO A 35 15.97 -11.06 -4.05
N THR A 36 14.72 -10.88 -3.64
CA THR A 36 14.30 -10.84 -2.23
C THR A 36 13.44 -12.06 -1.90
N PRO A 37 13.47 -12.57 -0.66
CA PRO A 37 12.65 -13.72 -0.26
C PRO A 37 11.15 -13.47 -0.40
N ASN A 38 10.68 -12.32 0.04
CA ASN A 38 9.27 -11.93 0.03
C ASN A 38 9.14 -10.40 0.17
N VAL A 39 7.92 -9.91 0.11
CA VAL A 39 7.51 -8.48 0.20
C VAL A 39 7.88 -7.69 -1.06
N SER A 40 6.98 -6.86 -1.46
CA SER A 40 7.14 -5.94 -2.58
C SER A 40 7.07 -4.49 -2.10
N LEU A 41 7.72 -3.62 -2.86
CA LEU A 41 7.67 -2.18 -2.65
C LEU A 41 7.05 -1.51 -3.88
N ALA A 42 5.95 -0.80 -3.70
CA ALA A 42 5.41 0.08 -4.73
C ALA A 42 5.93 1.50 -4.52
N ILE A 43 6.42 2.11 -5.58
CA ILE A 43 6.82 3.52 -5.61
C ILE A 43 5.77 4.28 -6.41
N LEU A 44 4.96 5.07 -5.72
CA LEU A 44 3.88 5.83 -6.31
C LEU A 44 4.34 7.27 -6.58
N LYS A 45 4.50 7.63 -7.85
CA LYS A 45 4.69 9.02 -8.26
C LYS A 45 3.32 9.62 -8.55
N LEU A 46 2.94 10.60 -7.76
CA LEU A 46 1.64 11.24 -7.79
C LEU A 46 1.78 12.71 -8.19
N TYR A 47 0.85 13.19 -9.01
CA TYR A 47 0.67 14.61 -9.29
C TYR A 47 -0.62 15.07 -8.62
N LEU A 48 -0.48 15.85 -7.56
CA LEU A 48 -1.59 16.29 -6.72
C LEU A 48 -2.36 17.44 -7.38
N GLU A 49 -3.65 17.54 -7.13
CA GLU A 49 -4.46 18.67 -7.61
C GLU A 49 -4.04 20.00 -6.96
N LYS A 50 -3.62 19.94 -5.70
CA LYS A 50 -3.17 21.12 -4.94
C LYS A 50 -1.78 20.86 -4.38
N PRO A 51 -0.94 21.90 -4.24
CA PRO A 51 0.34 21.76 -3.55
C PRO A 51 0.13 21.39 -2.08
N SER A 52 1.06 20.63 -1.53
CA SER A 52 1.03 20.23 -0.13
C SER A 52 2.44 20.27 0.47
N GLU A 53 2.50 20.37 1.78
CA GLU A 53 3.70 20.22 2.58
C GLU A 53 3.82 18.77 3.07
N LEU A 54 5.05 18.31 3.31
CA LEU A 54 5.32 16.92 3.67
C LEU A 54 4.57 16.52 4.96
N GLU A 55 4.62 17.37 5.97
CA GLU A 55 4.02 17.10 7.28
C GLU A 55 2.49 16.96 7.17
N LYS A 56 1.84 17.87 6.45
CA LYS A 56 0.39 17.84 6.25
C LYS A 56 -0.04 16.61 5.44
N PHE A 57 0.75 16.24 4.44
CA PHE A 57 0.46 15.08 3.62
C PHE A 57 0.64 13.77 4.39
N ASN A 58 1.74 13.64 5.15
CA ASN A 58 1.97 12.49 6.01
C ASN A 58 0.91 12.37 7.11
N GLU A 59 0.50 13.48 7.71
CA GLU A 59 -0.59 13.45 8.70
C GLU A 59 -1.91 13.00 8.06
N PHE A 60 -2.24 13.46 6.86
CA PHE A 60 -3.41 12.97 6.12
C PHE A 60 -3.33 11.47 5.86
N LEU A 61 -2.20 10.94 5.41
CA LEU A 61 -2.00 9.51 5.17
C LEU A 61 -2.12 8.70 6.47
N LYS A 62 -1.52 9.19 7.55
CA LYS A 62 -1.58 8.59 8.88
C LYS A 62 -3.00 8.55 9.43
N GLN A 63 -3.73 9.65 9.36
CA GLN A 63 -5.14 9.72 9.76
C GLN A 63 -6.00 8.77 8.91
N THR A 64 -5.72 8.67 7.63
CA THR A 64 -6.40 7.71 6.74
C THR A 64 -6.13 6.28 7.17
N ALA A 65 -4.88 5.93 7.48
CA ALA A 65 -4.51 4.59 7.92
C ALA A 65 -5.15 4.19 9.25
N PHE A 66 -5.19 5.10 10.23
CA PHE A 66 -5.62 4.74 11.58
C PHE A 66 -7.09 5.04 11.89
N HIS A 67 -7.68 6.05 11.26
CA HIS A 67 -9.00 6.56 11.66
C HIS A 67 -10.07 6.52 10.56
N SER A 68 -9.74 6.06 9.35
CA SER A 68 -10.72 5.94 8.26
C SER A 68 -11.34 4.54 8.17
N LEU A 69 -12.22 4.36 7.21
CA LEU A 69 -12.75 3.04 6.85
C LEU A 69 -11.66 2.10 6.29
N LEU A 70 -10.49 2.61 5.96
CA LEU A 70 -9.35 1.86 5.43
C LEU A 70 -8.39 1.36 6.52
N LYS A 71 -8.64 1.66 7.80
CA LYS A 71 -7.76 1.32 8.93
C LYS A 71 -7.40 -0.16 9.07
N ASP A 72 -8.22 -1.05 8.53
CA ASP A 72 -7.95 -2.49 8.51
C ASP A 72 -7.26 -2.95 7.19
N GLN A 73 -7.01 -2.02 6.27
CA GLN A 73 -6.42 -2.29 4.95
C GLN A 73 -5.07 -1.62 4.77
N ILE A 74 -4.90 -0.43 5.34
CA ILE A 74 -3.69 0.39 5.22
C ILE A 74 -3.10 0.57 6.61
N ASP A 75 -1.77 0.52 6.67
CA ASP A 75 -0.99 0.90 7.85
C ASP A 75 0.01 2.00 7.50
N PHE A 76 0.62 2.61 8.50
CA PHE A 76 1.55 3.73 8.33
C PHE A 76 2.76 3.53 9.25
N SER A 77 3.95 3.40 8.67
CA SER A 77 5.21 3.27 9.40
C SER A 77 5.93 4.62 9.52
N ILE A 78 6.48 4.89 10.69
CA ILE A 78 7.35 6.03 11.00
C ILE A 78 8.80 5.61 11.23
N SER A 79 9.11 4.33 11.07
CA SER A 79 10.48 3.82 11.26
C SER A 79 11.41 4.37 10.17
N THR A 80 12.62 4.71 10.56
CA THR A 80 13.70 5.12 9.65
C THR A 80 14.48 3.94 9.08
N GLU A 81 14.24 2.74 9.60
CA GLU A 81 15.01 1.52 9.30
C GLU A 81 14.14 0.42 8.65
N ASN A 82 13.07 0.83 7.94
CA ASN A 82 12.18 -0.12 7.28
C ASN A 82 12.91 -0.95 6.23
N VAL A 83 12.84 -2.27 6.35
CA VAL A 83 13.33 -3.23 5.35
C VAL A 83 12.25 -4.26 5.03
N SER A 84 12.38 -4.94 3.89
CA SER A 84 11.36 -5.89 3.40
C SER A 84 11.01 -6.98 4.42
N SER A 85 11.96 -7.46 5.21
CA SER A 85 11.74 -8.49 6.24
C SER A 85 10.77 -8.07 7.35
N ASP A 86 10.64 -6.77 7.63
CA ASP A 86 9.77 -6.25 8.68
C ASP A 86 8.28 -6.37 8.32
N PHE A 87 7.99 -6.49 7.03
CA PHE A 87 6.63 -6.56 6.51
C PHE A 87 6.19 -7.96 6.12
N VAL A 88 7.03 -8.98 6.32
CA VAL A 88 6.66 -10.38 6.10
C VAL A 88 5.56 -10.78 7.09
N GLY A 89 4.47 -11.33 6.57
CA GLY A 89 3.28 -11.68 7.36
C GLY A 89 2.38 -10.49 7.70
N SER A 90 2.60 -9.33 7.11
CA SER A 90 1.71 -8.18 7.28
C SER A 90 0.31 -8.47 6.72
N LYS A 91 -0.72 -8.29 7.55
CA LYS A 91 -2.13 -8.46 7.18
C LYS A 91 -2.70 -7.30 6.38
N TYR A 92 -1.98 -6.21 6.29
CA TYR A 92 -2.40 -5.01 5.56
C TYR A 92 -2.18 -5.18 4.06
N ALA A 93 -3.05 -4.59 3.27
CA ALA A 93 -2.89 -4.53 1.82
C ALA A 93 -1.75 -3.59 1.42
N ALA A 94 -1.46 -2.62 2.27
CA ALA A 94 -0.45 -1.60 2.04
C ALA A 94 0.05 -1.04 3.38
N VAL A 95 1.36 -0.89 3.53
CA VAL A 95 2.00 -0.17 4.64
C VAL A 95 2.75 1.02 4.07
N ILE A 96 2.30 2.22 4.37
CA ILE A 96 2.90 3.45 3.86
C ILE A 96 4.17 3.75 4.66
N ASP A 97 5.27 4.02 3.95
CA ASP A 97 6.52 4.45 4.54
C ASP A 97 6.52 5.99 4.64
N GLY A 98 6.18 6.50 5.81
CA GLY A 98 6.07 7.93 6.03
C GLY A 98 7.41 8.66 6.02
N GLN A 99 8.49 8.00 6.45
CA GLN A 99 9.83 8.61 6.47
C GLN A 99 10.41 8.74 5.06
N SER A 100 10.10 7.81 4.19
CA SER A 100 10.58 7.81 2.80
C SER A 100 9.71 8.69 1.87
N THR A 101 8.57 9.19 2.34
CA THR A 101 7.68 10.04 1.53
C THR A 101 8.36 11.36 1.15
N ILE A 102 8.26 11.74 -0.12
CA ILE A 102 8.85 12.95 -0.66
C ILE A 102 7.74 13.82 -1.25
N ILE A 103 7.75 15.10 -0.93
CA ILE A 103 6.85 16.08 -1.54
C ILE A 103 7.63 17.30 -2.01
N LYS A 104 7.28 17.75 -3.20
CA LYS A 104 7.71 19.05 -3.74
C LYS A 104 6.56 19.66 -4.53
N ASP A 105 5.96 20.70 -4.00
CA ASP A 105 4.76 21.35 -4.56
C ASP A 105 3.61 20.36 -4.76
N ARG A 106 3.32 20.02 -6.02
CA ARG A 106 2.26 19.10 -6.42
C ARG A 106 2.78 17.69 -6.73
N ASN A 107 4.08 17.48 -6.63
CA ASN A 107 4.68 16.18 -6.88
C ASN A 107 4.90 15.45 -5.56
N ALA A 108 4.32 14.25 -5.43
CA ALA A 108 4.53 13.38 -4.30
C ALA A 108 5.12 12.05 -4.75
N VAL A 109 6.05 11.51 -3.97
CA VAL A 109 6.54 10.14 -4.10
C VAL A 109 6.24 9.44 -2.79
N VAL A 110 5.42 8.40 -2.86
CA VAL A 110 5.01 7.59 -1.71
C VAL A 110 5.54 6.17 -1.89
N TYR A 111 6.19 5.66 -0.87
CA TYR A 111 6.67 4.29 -0.82
C TYR A 111 5.70 3.43 -0.02
N VAL A 112 5.35 2.28 -0.57
CA VAL A 112 4.31 1.42 0.01
C VAL A 112 4.79 -0.03 0.01
N TRP A 113 4.96 -0.59 1.18
CA TRP A 113 5.32 -1.98 1.39
C TRP A 113 4.07 -2.87 1.40
N TYR A 114 4.18 -4.08 0.86
CA TYR A 114 3.10 -5.05 0.92
C TYR A 114 3.61 -6.49 0.77
N ASP A 115 3.04 -7.38 1.57
CA ASP A 115 3.24 -8.82 1.41
C ASP A 115 2.23 -9.34 0.39
N ASN A 116 2.72 -9.77 -0.76
CA ASN A 116 1.87 -10.20 -1.88
C ASN A 116 0.97 -11.38 -1.51
N GLU A 117 1.46 -12.27 -0.67
CA GLU A 117 0.81 -13.54 -0.36
C GLU A 117 -0.05 -13.41 0.88
N PHE A 118 0.55 -13.02 2.00
CA PHE A 118 -0.16 -12.92 3.28
C PHE A 118 -1.17 -11.78 3.30
N GLY A 119 -0.79 -10.60 2.83
CA GLY A 119 -1.67 -9.43 2.79
C GLY A 119 -2.88 -9.68 1.89
N TYR A 120 -2.68 -10.26 0.71
CA TYR A 120 -3.79 -10.62 -0.18
C TYR A 120 -4.76 -11.61 0.47
N CYS A 121 -4.25 -12.71 1.05
CA CYS A 121 -5.07 -13.71 1.73
C CYS A 121 -5.85 -13.11 2.91
N ALA A 122 -5.23 -12.24 3.69
CA ALA A 122 -5.88 -11.55 4.80
C ALA A 122 -7.04 -10.65 4.31
N GLN A 123 -6.87 -9.93 3.22
CA GLN A 123 -7.94 -9.11 2.65
C GLN A 123 -9.05 -9.96 2.03
N LEU A 124 -8.71 -11.05 1.35
CA LEU A 124 -9.68 -11.99 0.80
C LEU A 124 -10.56 -12.59 1.90
N LEU A 125 -9.98 -13.00 3.01
CA LEU A 125 -10.74 -13.49 4.17
C LEU A 125 -11.71 -12.43 4.73
N LYS A 126 -11.34 -11.16 4.73
CA LYS A 126 -12.25 -10.07 5.13
C LYS A 126 -13.44 -9.94 4.18
N VAL A 127 -13.20 -10.07 2.89
CA VAL A 127 -14.28 -10.04 1.87
C VAL A 127 -15.22 -11.23 2.06
N ILE A 128 -14.68 -12.45 2.21
CA ILE A 128 -15.47 -13.66 2.44
C ILE A 128 -16.32 -13.50 3.70
N LYS A 129 -15.75 -13.05 4.80
CA LYS A 129 -16.48 -12.79 6.05
C LYS A 129 -17.61 -11.79 5.87
N LYS A 130 -17.35 -10.71 5.13
CA LYS A 130 -18.38 -9.72 4.82
C LYS A 130 -19.53 -10.30 3.99
N MET A 131 -19.19 -11.11 2.98
CA MET A 131 -20.19 -11.77 2.12
C MET A 131 -21.03 -12.80 2.87
N SER A 132 -20.44 -13.54 3.83
CA SER A 132 -21.13 -14.53 4.64
C SER A 132 -21.98 -13.95 5.77
N GLY A 133 -21.94 -12.63 5.97
CA GLY A 133 -22.68 -11.98 7.09
C GLY A 133 -22.10 -12.26 8.47
N ILE A 134 -20.96 -12.96 8.57
CA ILE A 134 -20.34 -13.30 9.86
C ILE A 134 -19.73 -12.03 10.46
N GLN A 135 -20.33 -11.57 11.54
CA GLN A 135 -19.79 -10.50 12.37
C GLN A 135 -19.15 -11.12 13.62
N TYR A 136 -17.82 -11.02 13.70
CA TYR A 136 -17.16 -11.32 14.97
C TYR A 136 -17.31 -10.12 15.91
N ARG A 137 -17.77 -10.37 17.12
CA ARG A 137 -17.67 -9.37 18.19
C ARG A 137 -16.18 -9.06 18.39
N LYS A 138 -15.78 -7.84 18.15
CA LYS A 138 -14.45 -7.38 18.60
C LYS A 138 -14.50 -7.40 20.11
N LEU A 139 -13.77 -8.34 20.74
CA LEU A 139 -13.55 -8.27 22.17
C LEU A 139 -12.83 -6.95 22.48
N PRO A 140 -13.21 -6.24 23.55
CA PRO A 140 -12.45 -5.10 23.99
C PRO A 140 -11.00 -5.55 24.24
N ASN A 141 -10.03 -4.81 23.72
CA ASN A 141 -8.65 -5.03 24.13
C ASN A 141 -8.55 -4.60 25.58
N PHE A 142 -8.53 -5.56 26.48
CA PHE A 142 -8.13 -5.31 27.86
C PHE A 142 -6.59 -5.23 27.87
N LEU A 143 -6.05 -4.03 27.77
CA LEU A 143 -4.72 -3.64 28.22
C LEU A 143 -4.87 -2.34 28.99
#